data_17fbb5465f3ad725f387e6fe772a5aa7
#
_entry.id   17fbb5465f3ad725f387e6fe772a5aa7
#
_cell.length_a   1.000
_cell.length_b   1.000
_cell.length_c   1.000
_cell.angle_alpha   90.00
_cell.angle_beta   90.00
_cell.angle_gamma   90.00
#
_symmetry.space_group_name_H-M   'P 1'
#
loop_
_entity.id
_entity.type
_entity.pdbx_description
1 polymer ?
#
loop_
_entity_poly.entity_id
_entity_poly.type
_entity_poly.pdbx_seq_one_letter_code
_entity_poly.pdbx_strand_id
1 'polypeptide(L)'
;MPRTQRNDNFIDKSFTVMADMILKMMPAKKNEKEAFAYYRDGMSAQADGEYAEAMENYREALTLEEDPYDKSFILYNMGLIHASNGEHQAALDKYQQALDLNPRMCQALNNMAVLYHYKGEQAEASGDSDTAETMFDEAARYWLEAITIAPNNYIEAQNWLKNTGRMKNDVFF
;
A
#
# COMPACT_ATOMS: atom_id res chain seq x y z
N MET A 1 -19.16 -9.69 17.88
CA MET A 1 -18.34 -10.92 17.91
C MET A 1 -16.98 -10.56 17.36
N PRO A 2 -15.88 -10.69 18.10
CA PRO A 2 -14.55 -10.33 17.60
C PRO A 2 -14.07 -11.41 16.63
N ARG A 3 -13.83 -11.05 15.39
CA ARG A 3 -13.31 -11.92 14.33
C ARG A 3 -11.78 -12.05 14.44
N THR A 4 -11.36 -13.25 14.81
CA THR A 4 -10.18 -13.98 14.31
C THR A 4 -8.84 -13.23 14.15
N GLN A 5 -8.25 -12.74 15.24
CA GLN A 5 -6.80 -12.48 15.34
C GLN A 5 -5.91 -13.76 15.25
N ARG A 6 -6.49 -14.94 15.07
CA ARG A 6 -5.78 -16.22 15.19
C ARG A 6 -5.17 -16.75 13.89
N ASN A 7 -5.64 -16.29 12.72
CA ASN A 7 -5.12 -16.76 11.43
C ASN A 7 -3.99 -15.87 10.89
N ASP A 8 -4.01 -14.58 11.19
CA ASP A 8 -3.00 -13.63 10.69
C ASP A 8 -1.62 -13.95 11.28
N ASN A 9 -1.55 -14.22 12.58
CA ASN A 9 -0.29 -14.59 13.25
C ASN A 9 0.34 -15.91 12.76
N PHE A 10 -0.44 -16.82 12.20
CA PHE A 10 0.11 -18.08 11.66
C PHE A 10 0.72 -17.86 10.27
N ILE A 11 0.08 -17.06 9.44
CA ILE A 11 0.57 -16.72 8.09
C ILE A 11 1.86 -15.90 8.23
N ASP A 12 1.89 -14.91 9.10
CA ASP A 12 3.07 -14.07 9.35
C ASP A 12 4.26 -14.86 9.88
N LYS A 13 4.03 -15.75 10.84
CA LYS A 13 5.09 -16.64 11.37
C LYS A 13 5.61 -17.62 10.32
N SER A 14 4.73 -18.15 9.48
CA SER A 14 5.13 -19.06 8.40
C SER A 14 5.94 -18.32 7.33
N PHE A 15 5.55 -17.09 7.02
CA PHE A 15 6.27 -16.22 6.08
C PHE A 15 7.66 -15.86 6.62
N THR A 16 7.76 -15.52 7.90
CA THR A 16 9.04 -15.20 8.56
C THR A 16 10.00 -16.39 8.54
N VAL A 17 9.52 -17.59 8.84
CA VAL A 17 10.34 -18.83 8.81
C VAL A 17 10.81 -19.16 7.39
N MET A 18 9.93 -19.02 6.40
CA MET A 18 10.30 -19.21 4.98
C MET A 18 11.31 -18.17 4.52
N ALA A 19 11.14 -16.91 4.91
CA ALA A 19 12.05 -15.83 4.59
C ALA A 19 13.45 -16.06 5.18
N ASP A 20 13.56 -16.54 6.42
CA ASP A 20 14.84 -16.92 7.04
C ASP A 20 15.52 -18.09 6.31
N MET A 21 14.74 -19.04 5.81
CA MET A 21 15.30 -20.16 5.05
C MET A 21 15.83 -19.70 3.69
N ILE A 22 15.11 -18.81 3.00
CA ILE A 22 15.55 -18.22 1.73
C ILE A 22 16.83 -17.40 1.92
N LEU A 23 16.89 -16.56 2.94
CA LEU A 23 18.10 -15.78 3.27
C LEU A 23 19.35 -16.62 3.46
N LYS A 24 19.21 -17.80 4.08
CA LYS A 24 20.34 -18.71 4.30
C LYS A 24 20.82 -19.38 3.02
N MET A 25 19.94 -19.50 2.02
CA MET A 25 20.23 -20.23 0.77
C MET A 25 20.65 -19.33 -0.39
N MET A 26 20.42 -18.01 -0.32
CA MET A 26 20.76 -17.11 -1.42
C MET A 26 22.24 -16.65 -1.34
N PRO A 27 22.97 -16.64 -2.46
CA PRO A 27 24.29 -16.01 -2.58
C PRO A 27 24.11 -14.47 -2.75
N ALA A 28 23.51 -13.82 -1.75
CA ALA A 28 23.29 -12.38 -1.76
C ALA A 28 24.47 -11.64 -1.12
N LYS A 29 24.73 -10.41 -1.57
CA LYS A 29 25.69 -9.50 -0.95
C LYS A 29 25.29 -9.26 0.53
N LYS A 30 26.27 -8.89 1.35
CA LYS A 30 26.03 -8.64 2.79
C LYS A 30 24.92 -7.60 3.01
N ASN A 31 24.95 -6.51 2.25
CA ASN A 31 23.98 -5.42 2.37
C ASN A 31 22.56 -5.88 1.99
N GLU A 32 22.39 -6.71 0.96
CA GLU A 32 21.09 -7.28 0.57
C GLU A 32 20.47 -8.13 1.68
N LYS A 33 21.31 -8.93 2.37
CA LYS A 33 20.84 -9.73 3.51
C LYS A 33 20.45 -8.87 4.71
N GLU A 34 21.19 -7.82 4.98
CA GLU A 34 20.89 -6.87 6.06
C GLU A 34 19.61 -6.07 5.72
N ALA A 35 19.47 -5.56 4.49
CA ALA A 35 18.26 -4.88 4.03
C ALA A 35 17.01 -5.75 4.20
N PHE A 36 17.10 -7.01 3.74
CA PHE A 36 16.01 -7.95 3.90
C PHE A 36 15.69 -8.28 5.36
N ALA A 37 16.70 -8.41 6.22
CA ALA A 37 16.51 -8.66 7.64
C ALA A 37 15.73 -7.50 8.30
N TYR A 38 16.12 -6.25 8.05
CA TYR A 38 15.39 -5.08 8.51
C TYR A 38 13.98 -5.00 7.94
N TYR A 39 13.79 -5.29 6.65
CA TYR A 39 12.46 -5.32 6.05
C TYR A 39 11.54 -6.34 6.73
N ARG A 40 12.02 -7.55 6.95
CA ARG A 40 11.29 -8.61 7.66
C ARG A 40 10.94 -8.20 9.09
N ASP A 41 11.92 -7.64 9.83
CA ASP A 41 11.72 -7.20 11.22
C ASP A 41 10.72 -6.03 11.28
N GLY A 42 10.77 -5.13 10.30
CA GLY A 42 9.77 -4.08 10.12
C GLY A 42 8.36 -4.63 9.88
N MET A 43 8.21 -5.66 9.04
CA MET A 43 6.92 -6.33 8.80
C MET A 43 6.40 -7.02 10.07
N SER A 44 7.27 -7.66 10.86
CA SER A 44 6.90 -8.27 12.12
C SER A 44 6.42 -7.24 13.13
N ALA A 45 7.17 -6.17 13.32
CA ALA A 45 6.79 -5.07 14.21
C ALA A 45 5.47 -4.41 13.77
N GLN A 46 5.27 -4.23 12.47
CA GLN A 46 4.01 -3.71 11.92
C GLN A 46 2.81 -4.62 12.22
N ALA A 47 2.99 -5.94 12.08
CA ALA A 47 1.95 -6.93 12.39
C ALA A 47 1.59 -6.97 13.88
N ASP A 48 2.56 -6.69 14.74
CA ASP A 48 2.38 -6.59 16.19
C ASP A 48 1.84 -5.23 16.65
N GLY A 49 1.70 -4.26 15.71
CA GLY A 49 1.22 -2.89 15.98
C GLY A 49 2.30 -1.95 16.53
N GLU A 50 3.55 -2.37 16.55
CA GLU A 50 4.72 -1.59 17.00
C GLU A 50 5.22 -0.67 15.88
N TYR A 51 4.36 0.30 15.49
CA TYR A 51 4.57 1.12 14.29
C TYR A 51 5.83 1.97 14.32
N ALA A 52 6.27 2.42 15.50
CA ALA A 52 7.52 3.19 15.63
C ALA A 52 8.74 2.32 15.30
N GLU A 53 8.78 1.11 15.83
CA GLU A 53 9.83 0.12 15.54
C GLU A 53 9.80 -0.32 14.07
N ALA A 54 8.60 -0.59 13.54
CA ALA A 54 8.43 -0.91 12.13
C ALA A 54 9.00 0.17 11.21
N MET A 55 8.71 1.44 11.50
CA MET A 55 9.21 2.57 10.72
C MET A 55 10.74 2.72 10.80
N GLU A 56 11.35 2.45 11.94
CA GLU A 56 12.82 2.46 12.08
C GLU A 56 13.45 1.36 11.22
N ASN A 57 12.95 0.14 11.35
CA ASN A 57 13.40 -0.99 10.54
C ASN A 57 13.22 -0.75 9.03
N TYR A 58 12.10 -0.18 8.60
CA TYR A 58 11.89 0.16 7.19
C TYR A 58 12.84 1.26 6.68
N ARG A 59 13.23 2.23 7.51
CA ARG A 59 14.23 3.24 7.13
C ARG A 59 15.60 2.61 6.92
N GLU A 60 16.02 1.71 7.82
CA GLU A 60 17.27 0.98 7.68
C GLU A 60 17.26 0.09 6.43
N ALA A 61 16.17 -0.67 6.22
CA ALA A 61 16.00 -1.47 5.01
C ALA A 61 16.11 -0.61 3.74
N LEU A 62 15.42 0.53 3.68
CA LEU A 62 15.41 1.43 2.53
C LEU A 62 16.81 2.02 2.23
N THR A 63 17.62 2.25 3.27
CA THR A 63 18.99 2.77 3.14
C THR A 63 19.92 1.72 2.54
N LEU A 64 19.76 0.46 2.89
CA LEU A 64 20.61 -0.64 2.47
C LEU A 64 20.18 -1.29 1.16
N GLU A 65 18.89 -1.22 0.82
CA GLU A 65 18.31 -1.81 -0.40
C GLU A 65 18.81 -1.03 -1.64
N GLU A 66 19.20 -1.75 -2.67
CA GLU A 66 19.65 -1.18 -3.94
C GLU A 66 18.61 -1.37 -5.06
N ASP A 67 17.81 -2.46 -4.99
CA ASP A 67 16.83 -2.77 -6.02
C ASP A 67 15.61 -1.83 -5.93
N PRO A 68 15.27 -1.10 -7.02
CA PRO A 68 14.13 -0.19 -7.01
C PRO A 68 12.79 -0.89 -6.76
N TYR A 69 12.66 -2.13 -7.23
CA TYR A 69 11.43 -2.89 -7.05
C TYR A 69 11.20 -3.22 -5.57
N ASP A 70 12.24 -3.70 -4.88
CA ASP A 70 12.18 -4.01 -3.45
C ASP A 70 12.01 -2.74 -2.60
N LYS A 71 12.68 -1.63 -2.97
CA LYS A 71 12.42 -0.32 -2.37
C LYS A 71 10.96 0.10 -2.44
N SER A 72 10.27 -0.22 -3.53
CA SER A 72 8.87 0.14 -3.69
C SER A 72 7.97 -0.50 -2.64
N PHE A 73 8.25 -1.74 -2.24
CA PHE A 73 7.49 -2.42 -1.17
C PHE A 73 7.77 -1.85 0.21
N ILE A 74 9.03 -1.48 0.50
CA ILE A 74 9.36 -0.81 1.76
C ILE A 74 8.59 0.51 1.87
N LEU A 75 8.63 1.34 0.83
CA LEU A 75 7.90 2.61 0.78
C LEU A 75 6.39 2.43 0.91
N TYR A 76 5.84 1.42 0.24
CA TYR A 76 4.43 1.07 0.36
C TYR A 76 4.05 0.73 1.81
N ASN A 77 4.82 -0.10 2.51
CA ASN A 77 4.58 -0.45 3.90
C ASN A 77 4.70 0.76 4.85
N MET A 78 5.67 1.66 4.61
CA MET A 78 5.74 2.94 5.34
C MET A 78 4.46 3.77 5.11
N GLY A 79 3.94 3.78 3.88
CA GLY A 79 2.66 4.42 3.56
C GLY A 79 1.48 3.83 4.31
N LEU A 80 1.43 2.50 4.47
CA LEU A 80 0.39 1.83 5.27
C LEU A 80 0.42 2.27 6.74
N ILE A 81 1.61 2.42 7.33
CA ILE A 81 1.74 2.90 8.72
C ILE A 81 1.24 4.34 8.84
N HIS A 82 1.65 5.24 7.94
CA HIS A 82 1.15 6.61 7.92
C HIS A 82 -0.38 6.68 7.77
N ALA A 83 -0.96 5.87 6.88
CA ALA A 83 -2.40 5.81 6.71
C ALA A 83 -3.11 5.31 7.99
N SER A 84 -2.57 4.29 8.66
CA SER A 84 -3.10 3.76 9.91
C SER A 84 -3.06 4.79 11.05
N ASN A 85 -2.09 5.69 11.04
CA ASN A 85 -1.96 6.80 11.99
C ASN A 85 -2.83 8.03 11.63
N GLY A 86 -3.57 7.98 10.50
CA GLY A 86 -4.34 9.13 10.01
C GLY A 86 -3.49 10.23 9.34
N GLU A 87 -2.23 9.96 9.09
CA GLU A 87 -1.26 10.86 8.45
C GLU A 87 -1.40 10.78 6.92
N HIS A 88 -2.59 11.11 6.40
CA HIS A 88 -3.00 10.83 5.02
C HIS A 88 -2.07 11.44 3.97
N GLN A 89 -1.54 12.65 4.21
CA GLN A 89 -0.62 13.28 3.25
C GLN A 89 0.71 12.52 3.20
N ALA A 90 1.27 12.16 4.34
CA ALA A 90 2.50 11.37 4.40
C ALA A 90 2.31 9.98 3.77
N ALA A 91 1.14 9.36 3.93
CA ALA A 91 0.81 8.12 3.25
C ALA A 91 0.78 8.27 1.73
N LEU A 92 0.12 9.31 1.20
CA LEU A 92 0.09 9.61 -0.24
C LEU A 92 1.51 9.83 -0.79
N ASP A 93 2.36 10.56 -0.07
CA ASP A 93 3.74 10.81 -0.48
C ASP A 93 4.55 9.51 -0.56
N LYS A 94 4.34 8.58 0.38
CA LYS A 94 5.01 7.28 0.36
C LYS A 94 4.50 6.36 -0.74
N TYR A 95 3.19 6.32 -0.97
CA TYR A 95 2.61 5.55 -2.08
C TYR A 95 3.06 6.10 -3.43
N GLN A 96 3.16 7.43 -3.59
CA GLN A 96 3.68 8.01 -4.82
C GLN A 96 5.14 7.61 -5.05
N GLN A 97 6.01 7.69 -4.04
CA GLN A 97 7.38 7.23 -4.13
C GLN A 97 7.48 5.74 -4.50
N ALA A 98 6.59 4.91 -3.96
CA ALA A 98 6.50 3.49 -4.34
C ALA A 98 6.12 3.32 -5.81
N LEU A 99 5.15 4.08 -6.30
CA LEU A 99 4.70 4.05 -7.71
C LEU A 99 5.76 4.60 -8.67
N ASP A 100 6.56 5.58 -8.26
CA ASP A 100 7.68 6.08 -9.06
C ASP A 100 8.72 4.98 -9.35
N LEU A 101 8.88 4.04 -8.43
CA LEU A 101 9.77 2.88 -8.57
C LEU A 101 9.08 1.67 -9.19
N ASN A 102 7.80 1.47 -8.91
CA ASN A 102 6.99 0.37 -9.41
C ASN A 102 5.59 0.88 -9.85
N PRO A 103 5.46 1.40 -11.08
CA PRO A 103 4.21 1.99 -11.56
C PRO A 103 3.02 1.01 -11.63
N ARG A 104 3.28 -0.29 -11.56
CA ARG A 104 2.26 -1.33 -11.65
C ARG A 104 1.84 -1.90 -10.28
N MET A 105 2.19 -1.25 -9.18
CA MET A 105 1.79 -1.67 -7.83
C MET A 105 0.31 -1.33 -7.57
N CYS A 106 -0.57 -2.27 -7.94
CA CYS A 106 -2.02 -2.09 -7.80
C CYS A 106 -2.46 -1.73 -6.39
N GLN A 107 -1.77 -2.25 -5.38
CA GLN A 107 -2.07 -1.99 -3.97
C GLN A 107 -1.85 -0.52 -3.61
N ALA A 108 -0.75 0.08 -4.08
CA ALA A 108 -0.47 1.50 -3.85
C ALA A 108 -1.49 2.38 -4.60
N LEU A 109 -1.80 2.06 -5.86
CA LEU A 109 -2.83 2.75 -6.64
C LEU A 109 -4.19 2.71 -5.93
N ASN A 110 -4.62 1.53 -5.47
CA ASN A 110 -5.88 1.40 -4.74
C ASN A 110 -5.88 2.21 -3.44
N ASN A 111 -4.80 2.16 -2.67
CA ASN A 111 -4.74 2.88 -1.40
C ASN A 111 -4.69 4.40 -1.60
N MET A 112 -4.05 4.90 -2.65
CA MET A 112 -4.15 6.30 -3.05
C MET A 112 -5.59 6.69 -3.39
N ALA A 113 -6.27 5.87 -4.19
CA ALA A 113 -7.67 6.11 -4.53
C ALA A 113 -8.57 6.17 -3.28
N VAL A 114 -8.40 5.23 -2.34
CA VAL A 114 -9.14 5.23 -1.07
C VAL A 114 -8.91 6.51 -0.27
N LEU A 115 -7.67 7.00 -0.18
CA LEU A 115 -7.37 8.24 0.52
C LEU A 115 -7.93 9.48 -0.17
N TYR A 116 -7.91 9.54 -1.51
CA TYR A 116 -8.55 10.62 -2.25
C TYR A 116 -10.08 10.57 -2.13
N HIS A 117 -10.68 9.39 -2.18
CA HIS A 117 -12.11 9.22 -1.94
C HIS A 117 -12.50 9.71 -0.53
N TYR A 118 -11.76 9.33 0.49
CA TYR A 118 -11.97 9.81 1.86
C TYR A 118 -11.88 11.34 1.96
N LYS A 119 -10.88 11.96 1.30
CA LYS A 119 -10.77 13.43 1.23
C LYS A 119 -11.99 14.07 0.54
N GLY A 120 -12.51 13.42 -0.50
CA GLY A 120 -13.74 13.84 -1.18
C GLY A 120 -14.95 13.82 -0.25
N GLU A 121 -15.14 12.74 0.50
CA GLU A 121 -16.21 12.63 1.50
C GLU A 121 -16.10 13.71 2.60
N GLN A 122 -14.89 14.03 3.05
CA GLN A 122 -14.67 15.09 4.04
C GLN A 122 -15.01 16.48 3.46
N ALA A 123 -14.65 16.75 2.21
CA ALA A 123 -14.98 18.00 1.54
C ALA A 123 -16.49 18.13 1.31
N GLU A 124 -17.14 17.06 0.87
CA GLU A 124 -18.60 17.02 0.70
C GLU A 124 -19.32 17.27 2.04
N ALA A 125 -18.89 16.62 3.11
CA ALA A 125 -19.47 16.81 4.44
C ALA A 125 -19.27 18.24 4.97
N SER A 126 -18.24 18.96 4.54
CA SER A 126 -18.01 20.37 4.86
C SER A 126 -18.74 21.36 3.94
N GLY A 127 -19.42 20.87 2.90
CA GLY A 127 -20.15 21.67 1.90
C GLY A 127 -19.25 22.22 0.78
N ASP A 128 -18.01 21.78 0.69
CA ASP A 128 -17.09 22.16 -0.39
C ASP A 128 -17.20 21.16 -1.56
N SER A 129 -18.24 21.35 -2.35
CA SER A 129 -18.56 20.45 -3.47
C SER A 129 -17.49 20.45 -4.57
N ASP A 130 -16.84 21.58 -4.83
CA ASP A 130 -15.81 21.69 -5.88
C ASP A 130 -14.55 20.88 -5.51
N THR A 131 -14.12 20.99 -4.26
CA THR A 131 -13.01 20.16 -3.74
C THR A 131 -13.41 18.69 -3.70
N ALA A 132 -14.65 18.38 -3.28
CA ALA A 132 -15.14 17.01 -3.23
C ALA A 132 -15.08 16.34 -4.61
N GLU A 133 -15.58 17.00 -5.64
CA GLU A 133 -15.59 16.48 -7.02
C GLU A 133 -14.17 16.26 -7.54
N THR A 134 -13.27 17.22 -7.28
CA THR A 134 -11.84 17.09 -7.63
C THR A 134 -11.21 15.87 -6.96
N MET A 135 -11.48 15.64 -5.68
CA MET A 135 -10.92 14.50 -4.95
C MET A 135 -11.52 13.18 -5.44
N PHE A 136 -12.81 13.14 -5.74
CA PHE A 136 -13.46 11.96 -6.32
C PHE A 136 -12.94 11.63 -7.72
N ASP A 137 -12.60 12.62 -8.53
CA ASP A 137 -11.99 12.40 -9.84
C ASP A 137 -10.58 11.85 -9.72
N GLU A 138 -9.78 12.32 -8.76
CA GLU A 138 -8.47 11.72 -8.46
C GLU A 138 -8.62 10.27 -7.97
N ALA A 139 -9.56 9.99 -7.09
CA ALA A 139 -9.84 8.61 -6.67
C ALA A 139 -10.20 7.71 -7.85
N ALA A 140 -11.07 8.21 -8.74
CA ALA A 140 -11.47 7.48 -9.95
C ALA A 140 -10.28 7.18 -10.86
N ARG A 141 -9.38 8.14 -11.07
CA ARG A 141 -8.18 7.98 -11.89
C ARG A 141 -7.31 6.83 -11.38
N TYR A 142 -6.99 6.81 -10.09
CA TYR A 142 -6.17 5.77 -9.50
C TYR A 142 -6.85 4.40 -9.48
N TRP A 143 -8.17 4.32 -9.21
CA TRP A 143 -8.90 3.06 -9.29
C TRP A 143 -8.98 2.51 -10.71
N LEU A 144 -9.21 3.34 -11.72
CA LEU A 144 -9.21 2.92 -13.12
C LEU A 144 -7.86 2.33 -13.52
N GLU A 145 -6.75 2.94 -13.07
CA GLU A 145 -5.41 2.44 -13.30
C GLU A 145 -5.17 1.09 -12.62
N ALA A 146 -5.54 0.94 -11.34
CA ALA A 146 -5.45 -0.31 -10.59
C ALA A 146 -6.27 -1.44 -11.26
N ILE A 147 -7.50 -1.14 -11.69
CA ILE A 147 -8.40 -2.09 -12.36
C ILE A 147 -7.86 -2.48 -13.74
N THR A 148 -7.24 -1.56 -14.47
CA THR A 148 -6.60 -1.88 -15.75
C THR A 148 -5.48 -2.90 -15.58
N ILE A 149 -4.74 -2.84 -14.48
CA ILE A 149 -3.67 -3.79 -14.17
C ILE A 149 -4.21 -5.11 -13.64
N ALA A 150 -5.26 -5.06 -12.80
CA ALA A 150 -5.85 -6.21 -12.12
C ALA A 150 -7.40 -6.18 -12.22
N PRO A 151 -7.99 -6.50 -13.38
CA PRO A 151 -9.42 -6.26 -13.66
C PRO A 151 -10.39 -7.10 -12.81
N ASN A 152 -9.94 -8.19 -12.21
CA ASN A 152 -10.76 -9.04 -11.37
C ASN A 152 -10.72 -8.67 -9.88
N ASN A 153 -9.92 -7.66 -9.53
CA ASN A 153 -9.81 -7.13 -8.19
C ASN A 153 -10.65 -5.85 -8.05
N TYR A 154 -10.78 -5.35 -6.82
CA TYR A 154 -11.37 -4.03 -6.54
C TYR A 154 -12.83 -3.88 -7.01
N ILE A 155 -13.66 -4.89 -6.77
CA ILE A 155 -15.07 -4.93 -7.22
C ILE A 155 -15.90 -3.75 -6.65
N GLU A 156 -15.63 -3.35 -5.42
CA GLU A 156 -16.30 -2.20 -4.79
C GLU A 156 -15.96 -0.89 -5.51
N ALA A 157 -14.70 -0.70 -5.86
CA ALA A 157 -14.27 0.46 -6.65
C ALA A 157 -14.90 0.46 -8.05
N GLN A 158 -14.99 -0.71 -8.72
CA GLN A 158 -15.66 -0.82 -10.01
C GLN A 158 -17.15 -0.43 -9.91
N ASN A 159 -17.82 -0.88 -8.85
CA ASN A 159 -19.23 -0.54 -8.63
C ASN A 159 -19.41 0.96 -8.37
N TRP A 160 -18.52 1.55 -7.54
CA TRP A 160 -18.57 2.99 -7.27
C TRP A 160 -18.34 3.81 -8.56
N LEU A 161 -17.33 3.45 -9.35
CA LEU A 161 -17.03 4.10 -10.63
C LEU A 161 -18.20 4.05 -11.62
N LYS A 162 -18.90 2.91 -11.70
CA LYS A 162 -20.09 2.75 -12.53
C LYS A 162 -21.26 3.60 -12.03
N ASN A 163 -21.53 3.56 -10.72
CA ASN A 163 -22.65 4.26 -10.12
C ASN A 163 -22.50 5.78 -10.17
N THR A 164 -21.27 6.29 -10.16
CA THR A 164 -20.95 7.72 -10.26
C THR A 164 -20.69 8.19 -11.70
N GLY A 165 -20.83 7.29 -12.70
CA GLY A 165 -20.58 7.62 -14.10
C GLY A 165 -19.10 7.88 -14.46
N ARG A 166 -18.18 7.56 -13.55
CA ARG A 166 -16.73 7.74 -13.74
C ARG A 166 -16.06 6.59 -14.49
N MET A 167 -16.78 5.49 -14.75
CA MET A 167 -16.34 4.39 -15.61
C MET A 167 -17.15 4.42 -16.92
N LYS A 168 -16.47 4.66 -18.05
CA LYS A 168 -17.11 4.54 -19.37
C LYS A 168 -17.34 3.07 -19.68
N ASN A 169 -18.49 2.74 -20.25
CA ASN A 169 -18.91 1.36 -20.55
C ASN A 169 -18.03 0.62 -21.57
N ASP A 170 -17.07 1.32 -22.21
CA ASP A 170 -16.30 0.82 -23.34
C ASP A 170 -14.88 0.34 -22.99
N VAL A 171 -14.52 0.29 -21.70
CA VAL A 171 -13.10 0.04 -21.31
C VAL A 171 -12.76 -1.45 -21.14
N PHE A 172 -13.74 -2.35 -21.20
CA PHE A 172 -13.50 -3.81 -20.97
C PHE A 172 -14.29 -4.70 -21.95
N PHE A 173 -13.95 -4.61 -23.26
CA PHE A 173 -14.23 -5.66 -24.23
C PHE A 173 -13.03 -5.94 -25.12
#